data_efd39e7adb8b9dd53033031da5c82eae
#
_entry.id   efd39e7adb8b9dd53033031da5c82eae
#
_cell.length_a   1.000
_cell.length_b   1.000
_cell.length_c   1.000
_cell.angle_alpha   90.00
_cell.angle_beta   90.00
_cell.angle_gamma   90.00
#
_symmetry.space_group_name_H-M   'P 1'
#
loop_
_entity.id
_entity.type
_entity.pdbx_description
1 polymer ?
#
loop_
_entity_poly.entity_id
_entity_poly.type
_entity_poly.pdbx_seq_one_letter_code
_entity_poly.pdbx_strand_id
1 'polypeptide(L)'
;AAGLAKSGCLGDIYYADLNLVRRRGVPRWGMFHMAKENVGGAFCDLGVHMCDYLMSISGNPKMVSVSGSAVTRIVNKEKNIEFSNAESGAPTGLFTPRKFDMKEFDVEEFANGYIRLENGMTVTFKISWALNLPNSNTVSICGDKGGLTIGDDGLKLLTTQGNYQADVLPRVFPDPYTE
;
A
#
# COMPACT_ATOMS: atom_id res chain seq x y z
N ALA A 1 3.51 14.65 2.15
CA ALA A 1 3.00 13.98 3.36
C ALA A 1 3.94 14.13 4.55
N ALA A 2 5.22 13.71 4.46
CA ALA A 2 6.16 13.78 5.59
C ALA A 2 6.35 15.22 6.15
N GLY A 3 6.35 16.24 5.30
CA GLY A 3 6.39 17.64 5.75
C GLY A 3 5.17 18.05 6.57
N LEU A 4 3.98 17.59 6.18
CA LEU A 4 2.74 17.84 6.94
C LEU A 4 2.75 17.11 8.28
N ALA A 5 3.19 15.85 8.33
CA ALA A 5 3.31 15.14 9.60
C ALA A 5 4.30 15.83 10.56
N LYS A 6 5.46 16.27 10.05
CA LYS A 6 6.48 17.01 10.81
C LYS A 6 6.00 18.38 11.29
N SER A 7 5.03 19.01 10.62
CA SER A 7 4.47 20.31 11.07
C SER A 7 3.60 20.20 12.32
N GLY A 8 3.30 18.97 12.78
CA GLY A 8 2.46 18.72 13.94
C GLY A 8 0.96 18.86 13.67
N CYS A 9 0.54 19.04 12.41
CA CYS A 9 -0.88 19.19 12.07
C CYS A 9 -1.72 17.93 12.29
N LEU A 10 -1.08 16.76 12.42
CA LEU A 10 -1.76 15.52 12.77
C LEU A 10 -1.90 15.32 14.28
N GLY A 11 -1.03 15.95 15.10
CA GLY A 11 -0.92 15.65 16.51
C GLY A 11 -0.30 14.27 16.76
N ASP A 12 -0.79 13.56 17.75
CA ASP A 12 -0.35 12.20 18.10
C ASP A 12 -1.01 11.19 17.15
N ILE A 13 -0.18 10.54 16.32
CA ILE A 13 -0.67 9.54 15.36
C ILE A 13 -0.96 8.24 16.10
N TYR A 14 -2.20 7.75 16.02
CA TYR A 14 -2.65 6.55 16.73
C TYR A 14 -3.13 5.41 15.82
N TYR A 15 -3.44 5.71 14.54
CA TYR A 15 -3.95 4.71 13.61
C TYR A 15 -3.47 4.97 12.18
N ALA A 16 -3.24 3.89 11.43
CA ALA A 16 -3.12 3.95 9.97
C ALA A 16 -3.82 2.76 9.30
N ASP A 17 -4.25 2.98 8.07
CA ASP A 17 -4.82 1.97 7.20
C ASP A 17 -4.12 1.98 5.84
N LEU A 18 -3.57 0.82 5.44
CA LEU A 18 -2.79 0.64 4.22
C LEU A 18 -3.56 -0.27 3.27
N ASN A 19 -4.10 0.28 2.20
CA ASN A 19 -4.84 -0.48 1.20
C ASN A 19 -4.17 -0.36 -0.17
N LEU A 20 -3.51 -1.42 -0.61
CA LEU A 20 -3.04 -1.56 -1.98
C LEU A 20 -3.63 -2.84 -2.57
N VAL A 21 -4.81 -2.69 -3.14
CA VAL A 21 -5.61 -3.79 -3.67
C VAL A 21 -5.61 -3.73 -5.19
N ARG A 22 -5.05 -4.75 -5.81
CA ARG A 22 -5.19 -5.01 -7.23
C ARG A 22 -6.16 -6.17 -7.42
N ARG A 23 -7.14 -5.98 -8.30
CA ARG A 23 -8.13 -7.03 -8.60
C ARG A 23 -7.53 -8.16 -9.40
N ARG A 24 -6.71 -7.84 -10.43
CA ARG A 24 -6.02 -8.80 -11.31
C ARG A 24 -4.70 -8.21 -11.79
N GLY A 25 -3.83 -7.86 -10.86
CA GLY A 25 -2.58 -7.15 -11.12
C GLY A 25 -1.33 -7.92 -10.70
N VAL A 26 -1.28 -9.22 -10.93
CA VAL A 26 -0.06 -10.03 -10.71
C VAL A 26 1.03 -9.58 -11.68
N PRO A 27 2.24 -9.27 -11.21
CA PRO A 27 3.36 -8.94 -12.10
C PRO A 27 3.73 -10.12 -12.99
N ARG A 28 3.63 -9.94 -14.33
CA ARG A 28 3.95 -10.97 -15.33
C ARG A 28 5.27 -10.73 -16.06
N TRP A 29 6.02 -9.75 -15.61
CA TRP A 29 7.41 -9.53 -16.01
C TRP A 29 8.32 -10.03 -14.89
N GLY A 30 9.39 -10.71 -15.20
CA GLY A 30 10.29 -11.26 -14.18
C GLY A 30 9.72 -12.49 -13.45
N MET A 31 10.13 -12.70 -12.23
CA MET A 31 9.93 -13.92 -11.44
C MET A 31 9.19 -13.66 -10.12
N PHE A 32 8.39 -12.62 -10.01
CA PHE A 32 7.73 -12.18 -8.77
C PHE A 32 6.84 -13.25 -8.11
N HIS A 33 6.30 -14.17 -8.92
CA HIS A 33 5.42 -15.24 -8.50
C HIS A 33 6.14 -16.46 -7.90
N MET A 34 7.47 -16.43 -7.84
CA MET A 34 8.28 -17.54 -7.37
C MET A 34 9.05 -17.15 -6.10
N ALA A 35 8.80 -17.86 -4.98
CA ALA A 35 9.46 -17.60 -3.69
C ALA A 35 10.98 -17.64 -3.77
N LYS A 36 11.52 -18.54 -4.61
CA LYS A 36 12.98 -18.67 -4.82
C LYS A 36 13.62 -17.39 -5.35
N GLU A 37 12.90 -16.62 -6.15
CA GLU A 37 13.42 -15.44 -6.84
C GLU A 37 13.02 -14.13 -6.14
N ASN A 38 11.85 -14.10 -5.48
CA ASN A 38 11.27 -12.88 -4.90
C ASN A 38 11.07 -12.97 -3.38
N VAL A 39 11.45 -14.06 -2.73
CA VAL A 39 11.33 -14.29 -1.28
C VAL A 39 9.87 -14.41 -0.81
N GLY A 40 8.96 -13.59 -1.29
CA GLY A 40 7.53 -13.57 -0.98
C GLY A 40 6.71 -12.96 -2.11
N GLY A 41 5.40 -12.87 -1.92
CA GLY A 41 4.44 -12.42 -2.91
C GLY A 41 4.06 -10.95 -2.80
N ALA A 42 2.75 -10.70 -2.81
CA ALA A 42 2.19 -9.36 -2.85
C ALA A 42 2.65 -8.46 -1.70
N PHE A 43 2.82 -9.01 -0.49
CA PHE A 43 3.28 -8.21 0.64
C PHE A 43 4.74 -7.80 0.49
N CYS A 44 5.61 -8.71 0.04
CA CYS A 44 7.02 -8.40 -0.17
C CYS A 44 7.26 -7.44 -1.33
N ASP A 45 6.39 -7.46 -2.36
CA ASP A 45 6.48 -6.54 -3.50
C ASP A 45 5.88 -5.16 -3.17
N LEU A 46 4.66 -5.13 -2.64
CA LEU A 46 3.88 -3.90 -2.48
C LEU A 46 3.83 -3.42 -1.03
N GLY A 47 3.69 -4.34 -0.09
CA GLY A 47 3.51 -4.03 1.32
C GLY A 47 4.73 -3.35 1.93
N VAL A 48 5.92 -3.72 1.50
CA VAL A 48 7.17 -3.12 2.00
C VAL A 48 7.21 -1.62 1.71
N HIS A 49 6.76 -1.17 0.54
CA HIS A 49 6.72 0.25 0.20
C HIS A 49 5.72 1.02 1.07
N MET A 50 4.55 0.43 1.35
CA MET A 50 3.55 1.03 2.23
C MET A 50 4.04 1.11 3.68
N CYS A 51 4.70 0.06 4.18
CA CYS A 51 5.28 0.05 5.51
C CYS A 51 6.40 1.08 5.65
N ASP A 52 7.34 1.15 4.70
CA ASP A 52 8.42 2.13 4.70
C ASP A 52 7.89 3.56 4.72
N TYR A 53 6.92 3.84 3.85
CA TYR A 53 6.27 5.12 3.79
C TYR A 53 5.61 5.51 5.12
N LEU A 54 4.85 4.59 5.73
CA LEU A 54 4.21 4.80 7.02
C LEU A 54 5.23 5.05 8.13
N MET A 55 6.27 4.20 8.21
CA MET A 55 7.30 4.32 9.24
C MET A 55 8.05 5.65 9.14
N SER A 56 8.33 6.12 7.91
CA SER A 56 8.99 7.41 7.70
C SER A 56 8.15 8.61 8.18
N ILE A 57 6.82 8.49 8.12
CA ILE A 57 5.89 9.55 8.57
C ILE A 57 5.66 9.50 10.07
N SER A 58 5.55 8.28 10.65
CA SER A 58 5.23 8.08 12.07
C SER A 58 6.43 8.17 13.02
N GLY A 59 7.63 8.43 12.51
CA GLY A 59 8.84 8.53 13.33
C GLY A 59 9.51 7.20 13.65
N ASN A 60 9.22 6.16 12.85
CA ASN A 60 9.84 4.84 12.90
C ASN A 60 9.70 4.10 14.26
N PRO A 61 8.50 4.03 14.86
CA PRO A 61 8.28 3.29 16.09
C PRO A 61 8.48 1.79 15.87
N LYS A 62 8.98 1.08 16.89
CA LYS A 62 9.21 -0.37 16.80
C LYS A 62 7.89 -1.14 16.74
N MET A 63 7.91 -2.22 15.98
CA MET A 63 6.81 -3.16 15.88
C MET A 63 6.78 -4.07 17.12
N VAL A 64 5.63 -4.15 17.81
CA VAL A 64 5.44 -4.95 19.02
C VAL A 64 4.80 -6.29 18.70
N SER A 65 3.78 -6.28 17.85
CA SER A 65 3.08 -7.51 17.46
C SER A 65 2.42 -7.36 16.10
N VAL A 66 2.29 -8.49 15.41
CA VAL A 66 1.57 -8.62 14.13
C VAL A 66 0.62 -9.80 14.22
N SER A 67 -0.60 -9.62 13.72
CA SER A 67 -1.56 -10.70 13.50
C SER A 67 -2.15 -10.55 12.10
N GLY A 68 -2.17 -11.61 11.32
CA GLY A 68 -2.64 -11.50 9.95
C GLY A 68 -2.74 -12.84 9.22
N SER A 69 -2.98 -12.75 7.93
CA SER A 69 -3.11 -13.89 7.03
C SER A 69 -2.48 -13.57 5.68
N ALA A 70 -1.81 -14.56 5.11
CA ALA A 70 -1.25 -14.52 3.76
C ALA A 70 -1.73 -15.76 3.01
N VAL A 71 -2.37 -15.57 1.84
CA VAL A 71 -3.04 -16.67 1.13
C VAL A 71 -2.93 -16.52 -0.39
N THR A 72 -3.07 -17.67 -1.07
CA THR A 72 -3.25 -17.78 -2.51
C THR A 72 -4.56 -18.54 -2.76
N ARG A 73 -5.54 -17.90 -3.37
CA ARG A 73 -6.90 -18.45 -3.56
C ARG A 73 -7.45 -18.30 -4.96
N ILE A 74 -6.92 -17.38 -5.75
CA ILE A 74 -7.42 -17.05 -7.08
C ILE A 74 -6.45 -17.60 -8.13
N VAL A 75 -5.20 -17.18 -8.07
CA VAL A 75 -4.21 -17.41 -9.13
C VAL A 75 -3.99 -18.91 -9.43
N ASN A 76 -3.99 -19.75 -8.41
CA ASN A 76 -3.75 -21.19 -8.56
C ASN A 76 -5.00 -22.04 -8.84
N LYS A 77 -6.19 -21.43 -8.90
CA LYS A 77 -7.47 -22.12 -9.11
C LYS A 77 -8.13 -21.83 -10.44
N GLU A 78 -7.96 -20.65 -10.97
CA GLU A 78 -8.62 -20.23 -12.20
C GLU A 78 -7.71 -20.48 -13.42
N LYS A 79 -8.08 -21.41 -14.27
CA LYS A 79 -7.28 -21.81 -15.45
C LYS A 79 -7.17 -20.73 -16.55
N ASN A 80 -8.08 -19.76 -16.56
CA ASN A 80 -8.21 -18.74 -17.61
C ASN A 80 -8.23 -17.32 -17.05
N ILE A 81 -7.46 -17.04 -16.02
CA ILE A 81 -7.34 -15.67 -15.50
C ILE A 81 -6.54 -14.80 -16.45
N GLU A 82 -7.16 -13.73 -16.92
CA GLU A 82 -6.46 -12.63 -17.56
C GLU A 82 -5.98 -11.63 -16.51
N PHE A 83 -4.68 -11.36 -16.51
CA PHE A 83 -4.07 -10.31 -15.71
C PHE A 83 -3.74 -9.11 -16.58
N SER A 84 -4.17 -7.94 -16.14
CA SER A 84 -3.84 -6.70 -16.81
C SER A 84 -2.43 -6.24 -16.45
N ASN A 85 -1.59 -5.96 -17.45
CA ASN A 85 -0.29 -5.34 -17.22
C ASN A 85 -0.42 -3.95 -16.60
N ALA A 86 -1.45 -3.19 -16.98
CA ALA A 86 -1.70 -1.87 -16.41
C ALA A 86 -2.05 -1.97 -14.90
N GLU A 87 -2.91 -2.93 -14.51
CA GLU A 87 -3.24 -3.17 -13.10
C GLU A 87 -2.07 -3.72 -12.30
N SER A 88 -1.10 -4.36 -12.95
CA SER A 88 0.10 -4.86 -12.29
C SER A 88 1.16 -3.79 -12.01
N GLY A 89 0.91 -2.54 -12.40
CA GLY A 89 1.83 -1.42 -12.21
C GLY A 89 3.04 -1.44 -13.15
N ALA A 90 2.98 -2.21 -14.25
CA ALA A 90 4.04 -2.20 -15.25
C ALA A 90 4.17 -0.81 -15.90
N PRO A 91 5.36 -0.25 -15.99
CA PRO A 91 5.61 0.93 -16.80
C PRO A 91 5.25 0.64 -18.26
N THR A 92 4.46 1.51 -18.88
CA THR A 92 3.99 1.36 -20.25
C THR A 92 5.17 1.24 -21.21
N GLY A 93 5.20 0.17 -22.01
CA GLY A 93 6.17 0.01 -23.10
C GLY A 93 7.55 -0.54 -22.71
N LEU A 94 7.84 -0.74 -21.42
CA LEU A 94 9.16 -1.18 -20.95
C LEU A 94 9.27 -2.69 -20.74
N PHE A 95 8.16 -3.39 -20.51
CA PHE A 95 8.18 -4.81 -20.20
C PHE A 95 7.27 -5.63 -21.09
N THR A 96 7.81 -6.70 -21.65
CA THR A 96 7.02 -7.73 -22.33
C THR A 96 6.61 -8.78 -21.31
N PRO A 97 5.31 -9.12 -21.20
CA PRO A 97 4.88 -10.23 -20.38
C PRO A 97 5.55 -11.52 -20.82
N ARG A 98 6.17 -12.24 -19.88
CA ARG A 98 6.65 -13.59 -20.18
C ARG A 98 5.49 -14.58 -20.13
N LYS A 99 5.69 -15.77 -20.73
CA LYS A 99 4.80 -16.89 -20.48
C LYS A 99 4.81 -17.22 -18.99
N PHE A 100 3.63 -17.31 -18.41
CA PHE A 100 3.42 -17.53 -17.00
C PHE A 100 2.79 -18.92 -16.82
N ASP A 101 3.46 -19.79 -16.12
CA ASP A 101 2.88 -21.07 -15.68
C ASP A 101 2.32 -20.90 -14.27
N MET A 102 0.99 -21.06 -14.15
CA MET A 102 0.28 -20.96 -12.86
C MET A 102 0.78 -21.98 -11.84
N LYS A 103 1.41 -23.06 -12.26
CA LYS A 103 2.00 -24.07 -11.36
C LYS A 103 3.28 -23.59 -10.68
N GLU A 104 3.93 -22.58 -11.24
CA GLU A 104 5.14 -21.98 -10.66
C GLU A 104 4.81 -20.97 -9.56
N PHE A 105 3.51 -20.63 -9.37
CA PHE A 105 3.08 -19.64 -8.39
C PHE A 105 3.07 -20.26 -6.98
N ASP A 106 4.05 -19.91 -6.16
CA ASP A 106 4.27 -20.49 -4.83
C ASP A 106 4.37 -19.44 -3.69
N VAL A 107 3.97 -18.19 -3.97
CA VAL A 107 3.93 -17.08 -3.00
C VAL A 107 2.49 -16.65 -2.72
N GLU A 108 2.29 -15.77 -1.74
CA GLU A 108 0.96 -15.21 -1.47
C GLU A 108 0.56 -14.17 -2.52
N GLU A 109 -0.71 -14.20 -2.95
CA GLU A 109 -1.33 -13.18 -3.80
C GLU A 109 -2.04 -12.08 -2.99
N PHE A 110 -2.35 -12.39 -1.74
CA PHE A 110 -3.06 -11.51 -0.83
C PHE A 110 -2.55 -11.68 0.60
N ALA A 111 -2.29 -10.56 1.26
CA ALA A 111 -2.00 -10.49 2.67
C ALA A 111 -2.83 -9.38 3.33
N ASN A 112 -3.30 -9.66 4.54
CA ASN A 112 -3.97 -8.67 5.38
C ASN A 112 -3.57 -8.87 6.84
N GLY A 113 -3.65 -7.80 7.63
CA GLY A 113 -3.30 -7.93 9.03
C GLY A 113 -3.44 -6.65 9.83
N TYR A 114 -3.03 -6.80 11.08
CA TYR A 114 -3.05 -5.78 12.11
C TYR A 114 -1.71 -5.76 12.82
N ILE A 115 -1.12 -4.57 12.94
CA ILE A 115 0.17 -4.35 13.57
C ILE A 115 -0.03 -3.42 14.78
N ARG A 116 0.67 -3.71 15.87
CA ARG A 116 0.81 -2.82 17.03
C ARG A 116 2.23 -2.30 17.12
N LEU A 117 2.37 -1.02 17.36
CA LEU A 117 3.64 -0.32 17.50
C LEU A 117 3.88 0.08 18.97
N GLU A 118 5.13 0.30 19.36
CA GLU A 118 5.54 0.57 20.75
C GLU A 118 4.97 1.89 21.32
N ASN A 119 4.66 2.85 20.45
CA ASN A 119 4.03 4.11 20.82
C ASN A 119 2.50 4.03 20.96
N GLY A 120 1.91 2.82 20.89
CA GLY A 120 0.47 2.59 20.96
C GLY A 120 -0.26 2.73 19.65
N MET A 121 0.39 3.19 18.59
CA MET A 121 -0.20 3.26 17.25
C MET A 121 -0.54 1.87 16.73
N THR A 122 -1.62 1.77 15.99
CA THR A 122 -2.08 0.55 15.33
C THR A 122 -2.19 0.74 13.83
N VAL A 123 -1.94 -0.33 13.08
CA VAL A 123 -2.00 -0.32 11.62
C VAL A 123 -2.82 -1.50 11.13
N THR A 124 -3.77 -1.24 10.25
CA THR A 124 -4.38 -2.27 9.42
C THR A 124 -3.78 -2.25 8.02
N PHE A 125 -3.68 -3.41 7.38
CA PHE A 125 -3.24 -3.47 6.00
C PHE A 125 -3.99 -4.51 5.18
N LYS A 126 -4.13 -4.23 3.89
CA LYS A 126 -4.72 -5.09 2.88
C LYS A 126 -3.94 -4.90 1.59
N ILE A 127 -3.15 -5.91 1.24
CA ILE A 127 -2.23 -5.87 0.10
C ILE A 127 -2.54 -7.04 -0.82
N SER A 128 -2.77 -6.79 -2.11
CA SER A 128 -3.05 -7.89 -3.04
C SER A 128 -2.58 -7.63 -4.46
N TRP A 129 -2.20 -8.70 -5.12
CA TRP A 129 -2.08 -8.80 -6.58
C TRP A 129 -3.36 -9.31 -7.24
N ALA A 130 -4.13 -10.14 -6.52
CA ALA A 130 -5.41 -10.67 -6.98
C ALA A 130 -6.40 -10.78 -5.81
N LEU A 131 -7.51 -10.05 -5.91
CA LEU A 131 -8.56 -10.06 -4.90
C LEU A 131 -9.89 -9.67 -5.55
N ASN A 132 -11.00 -10.28 -5.14
CA ASN A 132 -12.32 -9.96 -5.68
C ASN A 132 -12.93 -8.71 -5.01
N LEU A 133 -12.17 -7.62 -5.04
CA LEU A 133 -12.57 -6.27 -4.62
C LEU A 133 -12.20 -5.27 -5.71
N PRO A 134 -12.79 -4.06 -5.71
CA PRO A 134 -12.30 -2.97 -6.54
C PRO A 134 -10.84 -2.65 -6.25
N ASN A 135 -10.12 -2.17 -7.26
CA ASN A 135 -8.77 -1.65 -7.08
C ASN A 135 -8.79 -0.49 -6.05
N SER A 136 -7.78 -0.46 -5.21
CA SER A 136 -7.59 0.60 -4.22
C SER A 136 -6.11 0.83 -4.00
N ASN A 137 -5.71 2.07 -3.96
CA ASN A 137 -4.35 2.48 -3.60
C ASN A 137 -4.47 3.66 -2.62
N THR A 138 -4.60 3.34 -1.33
CA THR A 138 -4.87 4.35 -0.31
C THR A 138 -4.05 4.12 0.94
N VAL A 139 -3.42 5.16 1.42
CA VAL A 139 -2.81 5.24 2.75
C VAL A 139 -3.58 6.27 3.55
N SER A 140 -4.15 5.84 4.68
CA SER A 140 -4.82 6.74 5.63
C SER A 140 -4.04 6.75 6.94
N ILE A 141 -3.80 7.94 7.50
CA ILE A 141 -3.09 8.13 8.76
C ILE A 141 -3.94 9.05 9.63
N CYS A 142 -4.25 8.61 10.84
CA CYS A 142 -5.10 9.33 11.76
C CYS A 142 -4.30 9.76 13.01
N GLY A 143 -4.33 11.04 13.28
CA GLY A 143 -3.86 11.64 14.52
C GLY A 143 -5.00 12.31 15.27
N ASP A 144 -4.73 12.77 16.49
CA ASP A 144 -5.73 13.40 17.37
C ASP A 144 -6.11 14.82 16.93
N LYS A 145 -5.31 15.46 16.07
CA LYS A 145 -5.56 16.82 15.54
C LYS A 145 -5.94 16.83 14.07
N GLY A 146 -5.67 15.74 13.35
CA GLY A 146 -5.99 15.66 11.95
C GLY A 146 -5.64 14.31 11.35
N GLY A 147 -6.02 14.10 10.09
CA GLY A 147 -5.72 12.90 9.34
C GLY A 147 -5.15 13.23 7.95
N LEU A 148 -4.40 12.29 7.40
CA LEU A 148 -3.95 12.34 6.00
C LEU A 148 -4.55 11.16 5.24
N THR A 149 -5.02 11.41 4.04
CA THR A 149 -5.29 10.37 3.05
C THR A 149 -4.47 10.63 1.81
N ILE A 150 -3.89 9.57 1.27
CA ILE A 150 -3.08 9.58 0.06
C ILE A 150 -3.62 8.45 -0.81
N GLY A 151 -4.01 8.78 -2.02
CA GLY A 151 -4.58 7.83 -2.97
C GLY A 151 -4.55 8.38 -4.39
N ASP A 152 -5.37 7.80 -5.26
CA ASP A 152 -5.44 8.19 -6.67
C ASP A 152 -5.89 9.65 -6.85
N ASP A 153 -6.66 10.18 -5.90
CA ASP A 153 -7.08 11.60 -5.86
C ASP A 153 -6.00 12.53 -5.28
N GLY A 154 -4.83 12.02 -4.96
CA GLY A 154 -3.71 12.76 -4.39
C GLY A 154 -3.71 12.81 -2.87
N LEU A 155 -3.06 13.84 -2.32
CA LEU A 155 -2.91 14.06 -0.88
C LEU A 155 -4.02 14.96 -0.36
N LYS A 156 -4.70 14.53 0.71
CA LYS A 156 -5.73 15.30 1.41
C LYS A 156 -5.42 15.35 2.91
N LEU A 157 -5.50 16.51 3.50
CA LEU A 157 -5.46 16.72 4.95
C LEU A 157 -6.90 16.91 5.47
N LEU A 158 -7.30 16.07 6.40
CA LEU A 158 -8.57 16.13 7.11
C LEU A 158 -8.31 16.81 8.45
N THR A 159 -8.97 17.95 8.70
CA THR A 159 -8.71 18.76 9.88
C THR A 159 -9.97 19.49 10.35
N THR A 160 -9.82 20.30 11.39
CA THR A 160 -10.89 21.18 11.90
C THR A 160 -10.38 22.62 11.85
N GLN A 161 -11.17 23.50 11.25
CA GLN A 161 -10.92 24.94 11.25
C GLN A 161 -12.07 25.65 11.98
N GLY A 162 -11.77 26.24 13.13
CA GLY A 162 -12.81 26.75 14.03
C GLY A 162 -13.70 25.59 14.52
N ASN A 163 -15.01 25.68 14.23
CA ASN A 163 -15.99 24.63 14.57
C ASN A 163 -16.41 23.76 13.36
N TYR A 164 -15.67 23.82 12.25
CA TYR A 164 -16.02 23.14 11.01
C TYR A 164 -14.99 22.08 10.66
N GLN A 165 -15.48 20.93 10.19
CA GLN A 165 -14.62 19.96 9.52
C GLN A 165 -14.16 20.55 8.18
N ALA A 166 -12.89 20.38 7.86
CA ALA A 166 -12.28 20.91 6.65
C ALA A 166 -11.38 19.87 5.97
N ASP A 167 -11.57 19.74 4.66
CA ASP A 167 -10.69 18.98 3.78
C ASP A 167 -9.77 19.98 3.07
N VAL A 168 -8.45 19.82 3.30
CA VAL A 168 -7.44 20.67 2.67
C VAL A 168 -6.70 19.84 1.62
N LEU A 169 -6.64 20.35 0.40
CA LEU A 169 -5.85 19.79 -0.69
C LEU A 169 -4.51 20.55 -0.78
N PRO A 170 -3.44 20.00 -0.20
CA PRO A 170 -2.15 20.67 -0.25
C PRO A 170 -1.63 20.74 -1.69
N ARG A 171 -1.20 21.93 -2.12
CA ARG A 171 -0.49 22.07 -3.39
C ARG A 171 0.98 21.75 -3.16
N VAL A 172 1.47 20.73 -3.86
CA VAL A 172 2.91 20.44 -3.93
C VAL A 172 3.46 21.31 -5.06
N PHE A 173 4.30 22.27 -4.72
CA PHE A 173 5.05 23.00 -5.75
C PHE A 173 6.22 22.11 -6.17
N PRO A 174 6.46 21.92 -7.48
CA PRO A 174 7.68 21.26 -7.93
C PRO A 174 8.88 22.03 -7.39
N ASP A 175 9.88 21.30 -6.93
CA ASP A 175 11.15 21.89 -6.52
C ASP A 175 11.76 22.60 -7.73
N PRO A 176 12.02 23.94 -7.67
CA PRO A 176 12.59 24.68 -8.79
C PRO A 176 13.99 24.23 -9.18
N TYR A 177 14.60 23.33 -8.41
CA TYR A 177 15.95 22.79 -8.65
C TYR A 177 15.94 21.33 -9.20
N THR A 178 14.78 20.77 -9.51
CA THR A 178 14.64 19.40 -10.05
C THR A 178 14.27 19.35 -11.55
N GLU A 179 14.59 20.39 -12.33
CA GLU A 179 14.55 20.31 -13.80
C GLU A 179 15.85 19.79 -14.39
#